data_d6927a76a4c52f1ab684bd1486920a9c
#
_entry.id   d6927a76a4c52f1ab684bd1486920a9c
#
_cell.length_a   1.000
_cell.length_b   1.000
_cell.length_c   1.000
_cell.angle_alpha   90.00
_cell.angle_beta   90.00
_cell.angle_gamma   90.00
#
_symmetry.space_group_name_H-M   'P 1'
#
loop_
_entity.id
_entity.type
_entity.pdbx_description
1 polymer ?
#
loop_
_entity_poly.entity_id
_entity_poly.type
_entity_poly.pdbx_seq_one_letter_code
_entity_poly.pdbx_strand_id
1 'polypeptide(L)'
;MKSATHDDALKGRLPLYDDTSSGLDGRKRSETSPQLLVRQSWLQTRRLLIRWRHDAQTVVLALVLPSVLLVAVNLVFGKPVSTVSGTSALYGSVPMAALMGAIFGSTAAGVNLMREREQGLLTRLWVLPIHRASGLLSRLTAEAVRIVATAVVVMCTGFVLGFRFKQGIAAAAAWVAVPVIFGVAFALLVTTTALYLANTVLAEATGMVVSLLFFFCTGFVPLAQYPSWIQPVVEHQPMSYAVEAMRGLAFGGPVVTPIAGTLLWSAGIVAVCTAPMVIGYRKASMR
;
A
#
# COMPACT_ATOMS: atom_id res chain seq x y z
N MET A 1 47.34 -59.81 32.36
CA MET A 1 46.17 -60.71 32.56
C MET A 1 44.96 -59.85 32.87
N LYS A 2 43.89 -59.89 32.02
CA LYS A 2 42.56 -59.31 32.16
C LYS A 2 42.44 -57.79 32.09
N SER A 3 42.27 -57.31 30.87
CA SER A 3 41.54 -56.02 30.60
C SER A 3 40.90 -56.12 29.21
N ALA A 4 39.90 -56.96 29.10
CA ALA A 4 39.06 -57.06 27.88
C ALA A 4 37.68 -57.56 28.32
N THR A 5 36.75 -56.64 28.70
CA THR A 5 35.31 -56.98 28.84
C THR A 5 34.47 -55.76 29.19
N HIS A 6 34.76 -54.60 28.68
CA HIS A 6 33.86 -53.48 28.92
C HIS A 6 33.37 -52.76 27.64
N ASP A 7 33.83 -53.17 26.46
CA ASP A 7 33.51 -52.50 25.18
C ASP A 7 32.39 -53.17 24.37
N ASP A 8 31.96 -54.40 24.76
CA ASP A 8 30.91 -55.10 24.01
C ASP A 8 29.47 -54.86 24.49
N ALA A 9 29.30 -54.19 25.64
CA ALA A 9 27.96 -53.94 26.20
C ALA A 9 27.29 -52.66 25.65
N LEU A 10 28.01 -51.80 24.91
CA LEU A 10 27.49 -50.53 24.38
C LEU A 10 27.05 -50.58 22.90
N LYS A 11 27.30 -51.70 22.21
CA LYS A 11 26.92 -51.84 20.78
C LYS A 11 25.48 -52.31 20.52
N GLY A 12 24.68 -52.55 21.55
CA GLY A 12 23.39 -53.20 21.43
C GLY A 12 22.13 -52.30 21.54
N ARG A 13 22.25 -50.97 21.70
CA ARG A 13 21.05 -50.12 21.90
C ARG A 13 21.16 -48.73 21.27
N LEU A 14 21.58 -48.66 20.02
CA LEU A 14 21.18 -47.49 19.21
C LEU A 14 19.97 -47.92 18.38
N PRO A 15 18.80 -47.34 18.57
CA PRO A 15 17.71 -47.58 17.64
C PRO A 15 18.17 -47.09 16.27
N LEU A 16 18.15 -48.01 15.31
CA LEU A 16 18.34 -47.71 13.89
C LEU A 16 17.53 -46.46 13.56
N TYR A 17 18.27 -45.44 13.11
CA TYR A 17 17.68 -44.23 12.55
C TYR A 17 16.82 -44.65 11.35
N ASP A 18 15.55 -44.88 11.61
CA ASP A 18 14.57 -45.22 10.62
C ASP A 18 14.48 -44.02 9.66
N ASP A 19 14.69 -44.32 8.41
CA ASP A 19 14.83 -43.37 7.30
C ASP A 19 13.50 -42.58 7.11
N THR A 20 13.33 -41.50 7.88
CA THR A 20 12.17 -40.58 7.79
C THR A 20 12.27 -39.63 6.61
N SER A 21 12.84 -40.08 5.49
CA SER A 21 12.80 -39.34 4.22
C SER A 21 11.37 -39.07 3.72
N SER A 22 10.40 -39.91 4.11
CA SER A 22 8.97 -39.73 3.82
C SER A 22 8.34 -38.52 4.56
N GLY A 23 8.85 -38.14 5.74
CA GLY A 23 8.36 -37.04 6.53
C GLY A 23 8.76 -35.65 5.97
N LEU A 24 9.90 -35.58 5.30
CA LEU A 24 10.41 -34.32 4.72
C LEU A 24 9.67 -33.93 3.42
N ASP A 25 9.20 -34.91 2.65
CA ASP A 25 8.49 -34.68 1.40
C ASP A 25 7.03 -34.26 1.65
N GLY A 26 6.40 -34.80 2.68
CA GLY A 26 5.09 -34.34 3.19
C GLY A 26 5.13 -32.90 3.72
N ARG A 27 6.22 -32.49 4.38
CA ARG A 27 6.44 -31.14 4.89
C ARG A 27 6.60 -30.11 3.76
N LYS A 28 7.36 -30.44 2.71
CA LYS A 28 7.53 -29.58 1.52
C LYS A 28 6.23 -29.38 0.75
N ARG A 29 5.38 -30.41 0.63
CA ARG A 29 4.05 -30.30 -0.01
C ARG A 29 3.08 -29.44 0.79
N SER A 30 3.17 -29.42 2.13
CA SER A 30 2.34 -28.57 2.98
C SER A 30 2.74 -27.10 2.91
N GLU A 31 4.04 -26.78 2.71
CA GLU A 31 4.57 -25.42 2.64
C GLU A 31 4.14 -24.66 1.38
N THR A 32 3.76 -25.34 0.29
CA THR A 32 3.32 -24.75 -0.98
C THR A 32 1.79 -24.68 -1.15
N SER A 33 1.01 -25.12 -0.15
CA SER A 33 -0.45 -25.14 -0.29
C SER A 33 -1.02 -23.71 -0.27
N PRO A 34 -1.95 -23.35 -1.20
CA PRO A 34 -2.55 -22.02 -1.27
C PRO A 34 -3.36 -21.66 -0.02
N GLN A 35 -3.93 -22.64 0.68
CA GLN A 35 -4.66 -22.45 1.93
C GLN A 35 -3.73 -21.97 3.07
N LEU A 36 -2.51 -22.53 3.17
CA LEU A 36 -1.51 -22.09 4.11
C LEU A 36 -1.01 -20.69 3.79
N LEU A 37 -0.82 -20.36 2.51
CA LEU A 37 -0.45 -19.02 2.07
C LEU A 37 -1.47 -17.98 2.52
N VAL A 38 -2.76 -18.23 2.30
CA VAL A 38 -3.84 -17.31 2.71
C VAL A 38 -3.89 -17.17 4.23
N ARG A 39 -3.83 -18.29 4.98
CA ARG A 39 -3.85 -18.26 6.45
C ARG A 39 -2.64 -17.54 7.04
N GLN A 40 -1.44 -17.81 6.52
CA GLN A 40 -0.21 -17.16 6.98
C GLN A 40 -0.22 -15.66 6.62
N SER A 41 -0.65 -15.30 5.42
CA SER A 41 -0.79 -13.90 5.01
C SER A 41 -1.80 -13.16 5.89
N TRP A 42 -2.93 -13.77 6.23
CA TRP A 42 -3.92 -13.17 7.11
C TRP A 42 -3.41 -12.93 8.53
N LEU A 43 -2.72 -13.91 9.12
CA LEU A 43 -2.13 -13.76 10.45
C LEU A 43 -1.08 -12.64 10.49
N GLN A 44 -0.24 -12.55 9.45
CA GLN A 44 0.75 -11.47 9.34
C GLN A 44 0.07 -10.12 9.09
N THR A 45 -0.95 -10.05 8.23
CA THR A 45 -1.75 -8.85 8.00
C THR A 45 -2.36 -8.34 9.31
N ARG A 46 -3.00 -9.23 10.08
CA ARG A 46 -3.56 -8.88 11.39
C ARG A 46 -2.51 -8.29 12.34
N ARG A 47 -1.32 -8.88 12.39
CA ARG A 47 -0.19 -8.37 13.20
C ARG A 47 0.23 -6.97 12.74
N LEU A 48 0.33 -6.74 11.43
CA LEU A 48 0.68 -5.42 10.86
C LEU A 48 -0.39 -4.37 11.18
N LEU A 49 -1.68 -4.73 11.06
CA LEU A 49 -2.79 -3.83 11.38
C LEU A 49 -2.87 -3.48 12.87
N ILE A 50 -2.62 -4.44 13.77
CA ILE A 50 -2.56 -4.18 15.20
C ILE A 50 -1.40 -3.22 15.52
N ARG A 51 -0.21 -3.46 14.95
CA ARG A 51 0.95 -2.58 15.10
C ARG A 51 0.66 -1.18 14.56
N TRP A 52 0.04 -1.09 13.37
CA TRP A 52 -0.35 0.18 12.77
C TRP A 52 -1.27 0.99 13.68
N ARG A 53 -2.26 0.36 14.29
CA ARG A 53 -3.19 1.06 15.21
C ARG A 53 -2.49 1.68 16.42
N HIS A 54 -1.35 1.14 16.83
CA HIS A 54 -0.54 1.66 17.96
C HIS A 54 0.60 2.58 17.49
N ASP A 55 0.83 2.72 16.20
CA ASP A 55 1.81 3.64 15.63
C ASP A 55 1.14 5.00 15.36
N ALA A 56 1.22 5.88 16.37
CA ALA A 56 0.60 7.20 16.29
C ALA A 56 1.09 8.02 15.09
N GLN A 57 2.37 7.91 14.70
CA GLN A 57 2.93 8.64 13.57
C GLN A 57 2.23 8.22 12.27
N THR A 58 2.11 6.92 12.02
CA THR A 58 1.47 6.41 10.80
C THR A 58 -0.04 6.72 10.79
N VAL A 59 -0.72 6.61 11.94
CA VAL A 59 -2.15 6.95 12.06
C VAL A 59 -2.40 8.43 11.77
N VAL A 60 -1.59 9.32 12.36
CA VAL A 60 -1.71 10.77 12.13
C VAL A 60 -1.47 11.10 10.66
N LEU A 61 -0.40 10.60 10.05
CA LEU A 61 -0.07 10.88 8.66
C LEU A 61 -1.09 10.31 7.67
N ALA A 62 -1.68 9.15 7.95
CA ALA A 62 -2.60 8.50 7.04
C ALA A 62 -4.07 8.95 7.20
N LEU A 63 -4.53 9.27 8.40
CA LEU A 63 -5.93 9.55 8.70
C LEU A 63 -6.17 11.01 9.07
N VAL A 64 -5.39 11.53 10.01
CA VAL A 64 -5.64 12.87 10.58
C VAL A 64 -5.20 13.96 9.62
N LEU A 65 -3.97 13.86 9.11
CA LEU A 65 -3.40 14.89 8.24
C LEU A 65 -4.23 15.14 6.98
N PRO A 66 -4.67 14.12 6.20
CA PRO A 66 -5.52 14.34 5.02
C PRO A 66 -6.88 14.95 5.38
N SER A 67 -7.46 14.56 6.51
CA SER A 67 -8.74 15.10 6.97
C SER A 67 -8.63 16.56 7.40
N VAL A 68 -7.59 16.91 8.15
CA VAL A 68 -7.31 18.31 8.55
C VAL A 68 -7.00 19.17 7.33
N LEU A 69 -6.19 18.64 6.40
CA LEU A 69 -5.87 19.33 5.16
C LEU A 69 -7.12 19.57 4.32
N LEU A 70 -8.03 18.59 4.22
CA LEU A 70 -9.32 18.73 3.54
C LEU A 70 -10.14 19.87 4.15
N VAL A 71 -10.25 19.91 5.48
CA VAL A 71 -10.99 20.97 6.18
C VAL A 71 -10.33 22.32 5.93
N ALA A 72 -9.02 22.45 6.09
CA ALA A 72 -8.28 23.69 5.89
C ALA A 72 -8.41 24.21 4.45
N VAL A 73 -8.23 23.34 3.47
CA VAL A 73 -8.37 23.68 2.04
C VAL A 73 -9.80 24.11 1.71
N ASN A 74 -10.79 23.40 2.23
CA ASN A 74 -12.19 23.77 1.98
C ASN A 74 -12.57 25.11 2.64
N LEU A 75 -12.01 25.42 3.80
CA LEU A 75 -12.21 26.68 4.51
C LEU A 75 -11.61 27.86 3.74
N VAL A 76 -10.41 27.72 3.21
CA VAL A 76 -9.66 28.77 2.54
C VAL A 76 -10.06 28.90 1.07
N PHE A 77 -10.12 27.80 0.36
CA PHE A 77 -10.31 27.74 -1.09
C PHE A 77 -11.69 27.29 -1.54
N GLY A 78 -12.55 26.84 -0.64
CA GLY A 78 -13.86 26.28 -1.00
C GLY A 78 -14.74 27.24 -1.79
N LYS A 79 -14.85 28.51 -1.37
CA LYS A 79 -15.61 29.53 -2.06
C LYS A 79 -14.98 29.96 -3.40
N PRO A 80 -13.68 30.34 -3.45
CA PRO A 80 -13.03 30.71 -4.71
C PRO A 80 -13.09 29.59 -5.76
N VAL A 81 -12.78 28.34 -5.37
CA VAL A 81 -12.79 27.20 -6.30
C VAL A 81 -14.20 26.90 -6.81
N SER A 82 -15.21 26.96 -5.95
CA SER A 82 -16.60 26.71 -6.38
C SER A 82 -17.16 27.79 -7.33
N THR A 83 -16.74 29.04 -7.19
CA THR A 83 -17.10 30.11 -8.15
C THR A 83 -16.48 29.92 -9.53
N VAL A 84 -15.22 29.43 -9.58
CA VAL A 84 -14.50 29.20 -10.84
C VAL A 84 -14.96 27.91 -11.52
N SER A 85 -15.17 26.84 -10.74
CA SER A 85 -15.52 25.50 -11.27
C SER A 85 -17.03 25.33 -11.56
N GLY A 86 -17.88 26.23 -11.06
CA GLY A 86 -19.35 26.10 -11.15
C GLY A 86 -19.94 24.95 -10.33
N THR A 87 -19.10 24.20 -9.59
CA THR A 87 -19.49 23.08 -8.73
C THR A 87 -18.81 23.21 -7.37
N SER A 88 -19.34 22.51 -6.35
CA SER A 88 -18.69 22.53 -5.04
C SER A 88 -17.25 22.02 -5.12
N ALA A 89 -16.30 22.78 -4.57
CA ALA A 89 -14.90 22.41 -4.47
C ALA A 89 -14.67 21.03 -3.81
N LEU A 90 -15.63 20.56 -2.99
CA LEU A 90 -15.56 19.27 -2.30
C LEU A 90 -15.45 18.09 -3.26
N TYR A 91 -16.03 18.18 -4.47
CA TYR A 91 -15.96 17.08 -5.45
C TYR A 91 -14.57 16.87 -6.05
N GLY A 92 -13.66 17.83 -5.90
CA GLY A 92 -12.24 17.67 -6.20
C GLY A 92 -11.38 17.43 -4.97
N SER A 93 -11.61 18.18 -3.89
CA SER A 93 -10.76 18.13 -2.68
C SER A 93 -10.94 16.85 -1.85
N VAL A 94 -12.15 16.28 -1.76
CA VAL A 94 -12.38 15.01 -1.02
C VAL A 94 -11.67 13.83 -1.69
N PRO A 95 -11.81 13.56 -3.01
CA PRO A 95 -11.03 12.56 -3.71
C PRO A 95 -9.53 12.75 -3.53
N MET A 96 -9.05 13.98 -3.71
CA MET A 96 -7.64 14.29 -3.59
C MET A 96 -7.10 14.02 -2.18
N ALA A 97 -7.82 14.40 -1.13
CA ALA A 97 -7.43 14.12 0.25
C ALA A 97 -7.37 12.61 0.54
N ALA A 98 -8.30 11.82 -0.01
CA ALA A 98 -8.27 10.36 0.12
C ALA A 98 -7.03 9.73 -0.55
N LEU A 99 -6.68 10.19 -1.75
CA LEU A 99 -5.49 9.75 -2.47
C LEU A 99 -4.19 10.17 -1.75
N MET A 100 -4.14 11.39 -1.21
CA MET A 100 -3.03 11.88 -0.40
C MET A 100 -2.81 10.99 0.84
N GLY A 101 -3.89 10.65 1.54
CA GLY A 101 -3.81 9.76 2.70
C GLY A 101 -3.28 8.37 2.34
N ALA A 102 -3.66 7.83 1.18
CA ALA A 102 -3.13 6.59 0.66
C ALA A 102 -1.60 6.69 0.42
N ILE A 103 -1.14 7.76 -0.21
CA ILE A 103 0.27 8.00 -0.51
C ILE A 103 1.10 8.19 0.77
N PHE A 104 0.70 9.09 1.66
CA PHE A 104 1.44 9.37 2.91
C PHE A 104 1.54 8.12 3.80
N GLY A 105 0.45 7.38 3.90
CA GLY A 105 0.47 6.16 4.65
C GLY A 105 1.39 5.10 4.04
N SER A 106 1.42 4.95 2.71
CA SER A 106 2.34 4.04 2.03
C SER A 106 3.80 4.44 2.22
N THR A 107 4.09 5.75 2.23
CA THR A 107 5.43 6.27 2.53
C THR A 107 5.86 5.92 3.96
N ALA A 108 4.98 6.12 4.94
CA ALA A 108 5.25 5.74 6.33
C ALA A 108 5.52 4.24 6.49
N ALA A 109 4.76 3.40 5.78
CA ALA A 109 4.99 1.95 5.75
C ALA A 109 6.33 1.58 5.09
N GLY A 110 6.74 2.29 4.05
CA GLY A 110 8.06 2.14 3.43
C GLY A 110 9.19 2.46 4.39
N VAL A 111 9.10 3.56 5.12
CA VAL A 111 10.08 3.94 6.15
C VAL A 111 10.16 2.88 7.26
N ASN A 112 9.01 2.34 7.70
CA ASN A 112 8.98 1.24 8.67
C ASN A 112 9.63 -0.04 8.14
N LEU A 113 9.44 -0.36 6.85
CA LEU A 113 10.12 -1.50 6.21
C LEU A 113 11.65 -1.33 6.21
N MET A 114 12.14 -0.12 5.96
CA MET A 114 13.57 0.17 6.00
C MET A 114 14.14 -0.03 7.39
N ARG A 115 13.47 0.47 8.44
CA ARG A 115 13.86 0.24 9.83
C ARG A 115 13.89 -1.25 10.16
N GLU A 116 12.91 -2.03 9.72
CA GLU A 116 12.88 -3.49 9.89
C GLU A 116 14.06 -4.18 9.18
N ARG A 117 14.44 -3.70 8.00
CA ARG A 117 15.61 -4.18 7.25
C ARG A 117 16.90 -3.87 8.00
N GLU A 118 17.09 -2.63 8.50
CA GLU A 118 18.27 -2.21 9.25
C GLU A 118 18.42 -2.99 10.57
N GLN A 119 17.31 -3.35 11.22
CA GLN A 119 17.28 -4.15 12.45
C GLN A 119 17.47 -5.66 12.22
N GLY A 120 17.65 -6.11 10.99
CA GLY A 120 17.81 -7.52 10.64
C GLY A 120 16.56 -8.39 10.85
N LEU A 121 15.39 -7.77 11.03
CA LEU A 121 14.14 -8.52 11.22
C LEU A 121 13.73 -9.31 9.98
N LEU A 122 14.07 -8.83 8.78
CA LEU A 122 13.80 -9.55 7.52
C LEU A 122 14.61 -10.85 7.44
N THR A 123 15.86 -10.84 7.90
CA THR A 123 16.72 -12.02 7.94
C THR A 123 16.19 -13.09 8.91
N ARG A 124 15.68 -12.66 10.08
CA ARG A 124 15.06 -13.58 11.05
C ARG A 124 13.78 -14.22 10.50
N LEU A 125 12.99 -13.51 9.73
CA LEU A 125 11.78 -14.04 9.07
C LEU A 125 12.13 -15.06 7.98
N TRP A 126 13.31 -14.96 7.35
CA TRP A 126 13.75 -15.86 6.30
C TRP A 126 14.09 -17.26 6.80
N VAL A 127 14.53 -17.39 8.06
CA VAL A 127 14.86 -18.68 8.69
C VAL A 127 13.60 -19.45 9.11
N LEU A 128 12.45 -18.78 9.22
CA LEU A 128 11.19 -19.43 9.56
C LEU A 128 10.62 -20.19 8.34
N PRO A 129 10.02 -21.37 8.52
CA PRO A 129 9.39 -22.13 7.46
C PRO A 129 8.05 -21.49 7.04
N ILE A 130 8.12 -20.28 6.45
CA ILE A 130 6.96 -19.50 6.00
C ILE A 130 7.03 -19.35 4.48
N HIS A 131 5.88 -19.40 3.82
CA HIS A 131 5.81 -19.19 2.38
C HIS A 131 6.38 -17.82 2.00
N ARG A 132 7.39 -17.78 1.12
CA ARG A 132 8.17 -16.56 0.79
C ARG A 132 7.32 -15.40 0.27
N ALA A 133 6.22 -15.70 -0.42
CA ALA A 133 5.28 -14.69 -0.90
C ALA A 133 4.34 -14.15 0.19
N SER A 134 4.16 -14.86 1.32
CA SER A 134 3.22 -14.44 2.37
C SER A 134 3.62 -13.12 3.03
N GLY A 135 4.92 -12.83 3.16
CA GLY A 135 5.43 -11.59 3.70
C GLY A 135 5.08 -10.36 2.84
N LEU A 136 5.18 -10.49 1.52
CA LEU A 136 4.82 -9.40 0.59
C LEU A 136 3.30 -9.25 0.49
N LEU A 137 2.58 -10.36 0.35
CA LEU A 137 1.12 -10.35 0.23
C LEU A 137 0.47 -9.76 1.48
N SER A 138 0.96 -10.11 2.67
CA SER A 138 0.44 -9.56 3.93
C SER A 138 0.64 -8.05 4.03
N ARG A 139 1.76 -7.50 3.52
CA ARG A 139 2.00 -6.06 3.48
C ARG A 139 1.04 -5.36 2.54
N LEU A 140 0.88 -5.84 1.31
CA LEU A 140 -0.06 -5.26 0.35
C LEU A 140 -1.50 -5.32 0.84
N THR A 141 -1.89 -6.43 1.49
CA THR A 141 -3.23 -6.57 2.09
C THR A 141 -3.42 -5.60 3.27
N ALA A 142 -2.42 -5.44 4.14
CA ALA A 142 -2.47 -4.47 5.23
C ALA A 142 -2.57 -3.03 4.71
N GLU A 143 -1.84 -2.71 3.63
CA GLU A 143 -1.93 -1.42 2.95
C GLU A 143 -3.34 -1.18 2.37
N ALA A 144 -3.90 -2.16 1.66
CA ALA A 144 -5.25 -2.05 1.12
C ALA A 144 -6.29 -1.77 2.22
N VAL A 145 -6.24 -2.49 3.34
CA VAL A 145 -7.14 -2.26 4.49
C VAL A 145 -6.95 -0.87 5.07
N ARG A 146 -5.70 -0.40 5.21
CA ARG A 146 -5.40 0.93 5.71
C ARG A 146 -5.92 2.02 4.77
N ILE A 147 -5.75 1.85 3.45
CA ILE A 147 -6.25 2.80 2.45
C ILE A 147 -7.78 2.87 2.48
N VAL A 148 -8.46 1.72 2.63
CA VAL A 148 -9.92 1.70 2.83
C VAL A 148 -10.30 2.51 4.08
N ALA A 149 -9.64 2.29 5.20
CA ALA A 149 -9.90 3.03 6.43
C ALA A 149 -9.67 4.54 6.23
N THR A 150 -8.59 4.94 5.57
CA THR A 150 -8.29 6.33 5.23
C THR A 150 -9.39 6.93 4.34
N ALA A 151 -9.76 6.24 3.26
CA ALA A 151 -10.80 6.70 2.34
C ALA A 151 -12.15 6.90 3.03
N VAL A 152 -12.51 5.97 3.94
CA VAL A 152 -13.75 6.07 4.74
C VAL A 152 -13.69 7.26 5.70
N VAL A 153 -12.59 7.46 6.41
CA VAL A 153 -12.44 8.61 7.33
C VAL A 153 -12.52 9.94 6.59
N VAL A 154 -11.81 10.07 5.47
CA VAL A 154 -11.85 11.28 4.63
C VAL A 154 -13.24 11.48 4.03
N MET A 155 -13.90 10.42 3.60
CA MET A 155 -15.28 10.47 3.10
C MET A 155 -16.26 10.95 4.19
N CYS A 156 -16.14 10.45 5.43
CA CYS A 156 -16.94 10.89 6.57
C CYS A 156 -16.68 12.38 6.87
N THR A 157 -15.43 12.83 6.85
CA THR A 157 -15.07 14.24 6.97
C THR A 157 -15.71 15.07 5.85
N GLY A 158 -15.67 14.56 4.62
CA GLY A 158 -16.35 15.19 3.48
C GLY A 158 -17.86 15.31 3.68
N PHE A 159 -18.52 14.28 4.23
CA PHE A 159 -19.97 14.32 4.52
C PHE A 159 -20.31 15.40 5.55
N VAL A 160 -19.48 15.60 6.57
CA VAL A 160 -19.65 16.67 7.55
C VAL A 160 -19.54 18.04 6.88
N LEU A 161 -18.64 18.18 5.90
CA LEU A 161 -18.47 19.43 5.12
C LEU A 161 -19.54 19.67 4.04
N GLY A 162 -20.44 18.69 3.81
CA GLY A 162 -21.51 18.81 2.81
C GLY A 162 -21.30 18.04 1.51
N PHE A 163 -20.23 17.21 1.42
CA PHE A 163 -20.07 16.28 0.30
C PHE A 163 -21.24 15.28 0.25
N ARG A 164 -21.77 14.99 -0.93
CA ARG A 164 -22.87 14.01 -1.09
C ARG A 164 -22.70 13.24 -2.39
N PHE A 165 -22.92 11.93 -2.35
CA PHE A 165 -23.01 11.11 -3.55
C PHE A 165 -24.35 11.35 -4.25
N LYS A 166 -24.31 11.59 -5.56
CA LYS A 166 -25.50 11.74 -6.41
C LYS A 166 -25.83 10.46 -7.17
N GLN A 167 -24.90 9.50 -7.25
CA GLN A 167 -25.02 8.29 -8.06
C GLN A 167 -25.32 7.00 -7.27
N GLY A 168 -25.66 7.11 -5.97
CA GLY A 168 -26.08 5.98 -5.15
C GLY A 168 -24.94 5.19 -4.52
N ILE A 169 -25.30 4.09 -3.83
CA ILE A 169 -24.40 3.31 -2.97
C ILE A 169 -23.35 2.52 -3.79
N ALA A 170 -23.73 2.01 -4.97
CA ALA A 170 -22.78 1.30 -5.83
C ALA A 170 -21.64 2.19 -6.29
N ALA A 171 -21.93 3.45 -6.63
CA ALA A 171 -20.90 4.44 -6.98
C ALA A 171 -20.03 4.81 -5.77
N ALA A 172 -20.59 4.86 -4.56
CA ALA A 172 -19.82 5.09 -3.34
C ALA A 172 -18.84 3.93 -3.05
N ALA A 173 -19.26 2.68 -3.28
CA ALA A 173 -18.38 1.52 -3.16
C ALA A 173 -17.24 1.56 -4.21
N ALA A 174 -17.58 1.86 -5.46
CA ALA A 174 -16.59 2.04 -6.54
C ALA A 174 -15.63 3.21 -6.24
N TRP A 175 -16.13 4.29 -5.63
CA TRP A 175 -15.32 5.44 -5.23
C TRP A 175 -14.21 5.05 -4.25
N VAL A 176 -14.48 4.15 -3.28
CA VAL A 176 -13.47 3.63 -2.34
C VAL A 176 -12.48 2.70 -3.04
N ALA A 177 -12.90 1.97 -4.08
CA ALA A 177 -12.02 1.09 -4.83
C ALA A 177 -10.91 1.84 -5.58
N VAL A 178 -11.17 3.07 -6.08
CA VAL A 178 -10.17 3.86 -6.81
C VAL A 178 -8.92 4.15 -5.97
N PRO A 179 -8.99 4.75 -4.76
CA PRO A 179 -7.80 4.98 -3.94
C PRO A 179 -7.14 3.67 -3.48
N VAL A 180 -7.87 2.55 -3.37
CA VAL A 180 -7.25 1.25 -3.06
C VAL A 180 -6.38 0.78 -4.23
N ILE A 181 -6.88 0.80 -5.45
CA ILE A 181 -6.13 0.38 -6.65
C ILE A 181 -4.90 1.26 -6.83
N PHE A 182 -5.09 2.57 -6.82
CA PHE A 182 -4.01 3.55 -6.96
C PHE A 182 -2.99 3.45 -5.82
N GLY A 183 -3.48 3.42 -4.58
CA GLY A 183 -2.62 3.43 -3.39
C GLY A 183 -1.85 2.12 -3.19
N VAL A 184 -2.42 0.96 -3.55
CA VAL A 184 -1.69 -0.32 -3.54
C VAL A 184 -0.57 -0.33 -4.58
N ALA A 185 -0.81 0.19 -5.79
CA ALA A 185 0.23 0.36 -6.80
C ALA A 185 1.34 1.30 -6.31
N PHE A 186 0.97 2.42 -5.69
CA PHE A 186 1.92 3.36 -5.09
C PHE A 186 2.68 2.74 -3.90
N ALA A 187 2.00 1.97 -3.04
CA ALA A 187 2.64 1.23 -1.94
C ALA A 187 3.68 0.21 -2.46
N LEU A 188 3.40 -0.43 -3.60
CA LEU A 188 4.36 -1.31 -4.25
C LEU A 188 5.59 -0.54 -4.72
N LEU A 189 5.41 0.63 -5.33
CA LEU A 189 6.50 1.52 -5.74
C LEU A 189 7.36 1.93 -4.54
N VAL A 190 6.74 2.42 -3.46
CA VAL A 190 7.44 2.82 -2.24
C VAL A 190 8.15 1.64 -1.57
N THR A 191 7.50 0.47 -1.50
CA THR A 191 8.11 -0.74 -0.95
C THR A 191 9.34 -1.17 -1.76
N THR A 192 9.24 -1.10 -3.09
CA THR A 192 10.35 -1.42 -3.99
C THR A 192 11.51 -0.46 -3.78
N THR A 193 11.27 0.85 -3.76
CA THR A 193 12.31 1.85 -3.54
C THR A 193 12.93 1.74 -2.14
N ALA A 194 12.16 1.41 -1.12
CA ALA A 194 12.63 1.17 0.25
C ALA A 194 13.61 -0.01 0.37
N LEU A 195 13.59 -0.96 -0.54
CA LEU A 195 14.55 -2.07 -0.57
C LEU A 195 15.94 -1.67 -1.11
N TYR A 196 16.04 -0.58 -1.85
CA TYR A 196 17.26 -0.17 -2.55
C TYR A 196 17.85 1.15 -2.04
N LEU A 197 17.02 2.09 -1.57
CA LEU A 197 17.44 3.42 -1.17
C LEU A 197 17.77 3.52 0.32
N ALA A 198 18.47 4.59 0.71
CA ALA A 198 18.64 5.00 2.10
C ALA A 198 17.38 5.73 2.60
N ASN A 199 17.15 5.74 3.91
CA ASN A 199 15.94 6.28 4.52
C ASN A 199 15.66 7.75 4.15
N THR A 200 16.67 8.60 4.22
CA THR A 200 16.58 10.02 3.88
C THR A 200 16.22 10.23 2.41
N VAL A 201 16.92 9.54 1.50
CA VAL A 201 16.69 9.64 0.05
C VAL A 201 15.29 9.15 -0.33
N LEU A 202 14.80 8.08 0.31
CA LEU A 202 13.43 7.61 0.07
C LEU A 202 12.40 8.67 0.45
N ALA A 203 12.52 9.24 1.65
CA ALA A 203 11.59 10.23 2.16
C ALA A 203 11.57 11.49 1.27
N GLU A 204 12.75 11.99 0.89
CA GLU A 204 12.90 13.17 0.04
C GLU A 204 12.34 12.91 -1.38
N ALA A 205 12.74 11.83 -2.02
CA ALA A 205 12.27 11.48 -3.36
C ALA A 205 10.75 11.27 -3.39
N THR A 206 10.21 10.56 -2.40
CA THR A 206 8.75 10.36 -2.31
C THR A 206 8.05 11.69 -2.05
N GLY A 207 8.57 12.54 -1.17
CA GLY A 207 8.02 13.87 -0.90
C GLY A 207 7.98 14.74 -2.13
N MET A 208 9.03 14.75 -2.94
CA MET A 208 9.09 15.48 -4.21
C MET A 208 8.05 14.98 -5.21
N VAL A 209 7.95 13.66 -5.42
CA VAL A 209 6.97 13.07 -6.34
C VAL A 209 5.54 13.38 -5.88
N VAL A 210 5.27 13.24 -4.57
CA VAL A 210 3.95 13.55 -4.00
C VAL A 210 3.58 15.01 -4.21
N SER A 211 4.53 15.92 -3.97
CA SER A 211 4.31 17.36 -4.15
C SER A 211 3.98 17.69 -5.61
N LEU A 212 4.72 17.13 -6.57
CA LEU A 212 4.44 17.31 -7.99
C LEU A 212 3.05 16.77 -8.37
N LEU A 213 2.71 15.55 -7.95
CA LEU A 213 1.40 14.97 -8.22
C LEU A 213 0.26 15.79 -7.60
N PHE A 214 0.49 16.35 -6.43
CA PHE A 214 -0.49 17.14 -5.71
C PHE A 214 -0.74 18.52 -6.36
N PHE A 215 0.32 19.28 -6.64
CA PHE A 215 0.18 20.63 -7.17
C PHE A 215 -0.29 20.67 -8.62
N PHE A 216 0.01 19.64 -9.39
CA PHE A 216 -0.35 19.57 -10.81
C PHE A 216 -1.53 18.63 -11.10
N CYS A 217 -2.44 18.40 -10.14
CA CYS A 217 -3.63 17.58 -10.38
C CYS A 217 -4.89 18.43 -10.57
N THR A 218 -5.90 17.84 -11.21
CA THR A 218 -7.22 18.47 -11.45
C THR A 218 -8.11 18.55 -10.20
N GLY A 219 -7.57 18.22 -9.03
CA GLY A 219 -8.32 18.18 -7.77
C GLY A 219 -8.75 19.55 -7.26
N PHE A 220 -7.89 20.56 -7.39
CA PHE A 220 -8.16 21.94 -6.97
C PHE A 220 -8.50 22.85 -8.12
N VAL A 221 -7.72 22.76 -9.20
CA VAL A 221 -7.80 23.67 -10.33
C VAL A 221 -8.33 22.89 -11.53
N PRO A 222 -9.42 23.35 -12.16
CA PRO A 222 -9.91 22.75 -13.41
C PRO A 222 -8.82 22.79 -14.48
N LEU A 223 -8.76 21.77 -15.35
CA LEU A 223 -7.74 21.65 -16.40
C LEU A 223 -7.64 22.90 -17.28
N ALA A 224 -8.77 23.52 -17.58
CA ALA A 224 -8.86 24.72 -18.41
C ALA A 224 -8.14 25.97 -17.81
N GLN A 225 -7.84 25.98 -16.53
CA GLN A 225 -7.13 27.07 -15.86
C GLN A 225 -5.60 26.94 -15.90
N TYR A 226 -5.10 25.77 -16.31
CA TYR A 226 -3.67 25.57 -16.49
C TYR A 226 -3.19 26.18 -17.81
N PRO A 227 -1.94 26.68 -17.89
CA PRO A 227 -1.33 27.09 -19.15
C PRO A 227 -1.34 25.93 -20.16
N SER A 228 -1.60 26.24 -21.44
CA SER A 228 -1.80 25.22 -22.50
C SER A 228 -0.64 24.24 -22.65
N TRP A 229 0.59 24.68 -22.36
CA TRP A 229 1.79 23.85 -22.48
C TRP A 229 1.87 22.74 -21.41
N ILE A 230 1.24 22.93 -20.23
CA ILE A 230 1.27 21.95 -19.14
C ILE A 230 0.01 21.08 -19.07
N GLN A 231 -1.10 21.53 -19.72
CA GLN A 231 -2.37 20.79 -19.71
C GLN A 231 -2.21 19.30 -20.06
N PRO A 232 -1.46 18.90 -21.10
CA PRO A 232 -1.29 17.48 -21.42
C PRO A 232 -0.66 16.67 -20.30
N VAL A 233 0.28 17.27 -19.56
CA VAL A 233 0.94 16.62 -18.41
C VAL A 233 -0.04 16.45 -17.26
N VAL A 234 -0.80 17.51 -16.93
CA VAL A 234 -1.80 17.52 -15.85
C VAL A 234 -2.93 16.54 -16.15
N GLU A 235 -3.40 16.48 -17.39
CA GLU A 235 -4.48 15.59 -17.81
C GLU A 235 -4.09 14.12 -17.71
N HIS A 236 -2.85 13.78 -18.13
CA HIS A 236 -2.41 12.37 -18.26
C HIS A 236 -1.69 11.83 -17.02
N GLN A 237 -1.50 12.62 -15.98
CA GLN A 237 -0.86 12.13 -14.76
C GLN A 237 -1.78 11.18 -13.95
N PRO A 238 -1.22 10.21 -13.21
CA PRO A 238 -1.98 9.18 -12.53
C PRO A 238 -2.96 9.73 -11.47
N MET A 239 -2.59 10.81 -10.77
CA MET A 239 -3.42 11.39 -9.73
C MET A 239 -4.63 12.13 -10.33
N SER A 240 -4.49 12.81 -11.47
CA SER A 240 -5.60 13.46 -12.15
C SER A 240 -6.64 12.45 -12.62
N TYR A 241 -6.22 11.35 -13.23
CA TYR A 241 -7.15 10.26 -13.60
C TYR A 241 -7.91 9.72 -12.39
N ALA A 242 -7.23 9.48 -11.26
CA ALA A 242 -7.87 8.97 -10.05
C ALA A 242 -8.86 9.98 -9.46
N VAL A 243 -8.52 11.27 -9.41
CA VAL A 243 -9.42 12.36 -8.95
C VAL A 243 -10.64 12.48 -9.85
N GLU A 244 -10.46 12.49 -11.17
CA GLU A 244 -11.57 12.60 -12.11
C GLU A 244 -12.49 11.37 -12.08
N ALA A 245 -11.93 10.16 -11.95
CA ALA A 245 -12.71 8.94 -11.75
C ALA A 245 -13.60 9.05 -10.49
N MET A 246 -13.01 9.47 -9.38
CA MET A 246 -13.72 9.64 -8.12
C MET A 246 -14.75 10.80 -8.17
N ARG A 247 -14.42 11.89 -8.86
CA ARG A 247 -15.36 13.00 -9.11
C ARG A 247 -16.56 12.53 -9.94
N GLY A 248 -16.31 11.80 -11.02
CA GLY A 248 -17.34 11.23 -11.87
C GLY A 248 -18.27 10.28 -11.11
N LEU A 249 -17.72 9.41 -10.26
CA LEU A 249 -18.48 8.50 -9.41
C LEU A 249 -19.31 9.22 -8.34
N ALA A 250 -18.87 10.36 -7.83
CA ALA A 250 -19.56 11.08 -6.78
C ALA A 250 -20.65 12.03 -7.32
N PHE A 251 -20.32 12.79 -8.35
CA PHE A 251 -21.16 13.89 -8.86
C PHE A 251 -21.89 13.53 -10.16
N GLY A 252 -21.27 12.71 -11.00
CA GLY A 252 -21.67 12.41 -12.37
C GLY A 252 -20.66 12.96 -13.38
N GLY A 253 -20.67 12.36 -14.57
CA GLY A 253 -19.75 12.72 -15.65
C GLY A 253 -19.08 11.51 -16.28
N PRO A 254 -18.08 11.69 -17.13
CA PRO A 254 -17.36 10.59 -17.75
C PRO A 254 -16.55 9.83 -16.70
N VAL A 255 -16.81 8.52 -16.55
CA VAL A 255 -16.16 7.65 -15.56
C VAL A 255 -15.21 6.66 -16.22
N VAL A 256 -15.56 6.21 -17.44
CA VAL A 256 -14.85 5.12 -18.12
C VAL A 256 -13.39 5.47 -18.43
N THR A 257 -13.15 6.60 -19.08
CA THR A 257 -11.80 7.05 -19.45
C THR A 257 -10.91 7.31 -18.22
N PRO A 258 -11.38 8.04 -17.17
CA PRO A 258 -10.58 8.22 -15.96
C PRO A 258 -10.28 6.91 -15.20
N ILE A 259 -11.25 6.00 -15.12
CA ILE A 259 -11.00 4.68 -14.50
C ILE A 259 -9.98 3.89 -15.31
N ALA A 260 -10.14 3.84 -16.64
CA ALA A 260 -9.18 3.15 -17.52
C ALA A 260 -7.77 3.73 -17.38
N GLY A 261 -7.62 5.06 -17.33
CA GLY A 261 -6.34 5.73 -17.09
C GLY A 261 -5.74 5.35 -15.72
N THR A 262 -6.56 5.36 -14.66
CA THR A 262 -6.11 4.93 -13.31
C THR A 262 -5.64 3.48 -13.30
N LEU A 263 -6.38 2.58 -13.93
CA LEU A 263 -6.03 1.17 -14.03
C LEU A 263 -4.74 0.96 -14.85
N LEU A 264 -4.61 1.67 -15.97
CA LEU A 264 -3.42 1.57 -16.83
C LEU A 264 -2.15 2.02 -16.09
N TRP A 265 -2.21 3.18 -15.41
CA TRP A 265 -1.10 3.66 -14.59
C TRP A 265 -0.77 2.70 -13.45
N SER A 266 -1.79 2.22 -12.72
CA SER A 266 -1.60 1.28 -11.62
C SER A 266 -1.01 -0.05 -12.10
N ALA A 267 -1.49 -0.58 -13.23
CA ALA A 267 -0.95 -1.79 -13.85
C ALA A 267 0.49 -1.59 -14.32
N GLY A 268 0.82 -0.44 -14.93
CA GLY A 268 2.17 -0.08 -15.34
C GLY A 268 3.14 -0.05 -14.15
N ILE A 269 2.76 0.61 -13.06
CA ILE A 269 3.56 0.66 -11.82
C ILE A 269 3.78 -0.76 -11.27
N VAL A 270 2.72 -1.57 -11.19
CA VAL A 270 2.81 -2.97 -10.73
C VAL A 270 3.74 -3.79 -11.60
N ALA A 271 3.62 -3.69 -12.93
CA ALA A 271 4.46 -4.42 -13.88
C ALA A 271 5.94 -4.06 -13.73
N VAL A 272 6.25 -2.76 -13.63
CA VAL A 272 7.64 -2.28 -13.50
C VAL A 272 8.23 -2.63 -12.13
N CYS A 273 7.45 -2.53 -11.05
CA CYS A 273 7.94 -2.73 -9.68
C CYS A 273 8.01 -4.19 -9.24
N THR A 274 7.26 -5.11 -9.86
CA THR A 274 7.18 -6.50 -9.40
C THR A 274 8.53 -7.22 -9.47
N ALA A 275 9.25 -7.12 -10.57
CA ALA A 275 10.55 -7.78 -10.72
C ALA A 275 11.61 -7.24 -9.75
N PRO A 276 11.88 -5.93 -9.66
CA PRO A 276 12.85 -5.39 -8.72
C PRO A 276 12.44 -5.64 -7.25
N MET A 277 11.14 -5.61 -6.94
CA MET A 277 10.67 -5.91 -5.58
C MET A 277 11.02 -7.34 -5.15
N VAL A 278 10.76 -8.34 -6.00
CA VAL A 278 11.08 -9.75 -5.68
C VAL A 278 12.59 -9.95 -5.53
N ILE A 279 13.40 -9.35 -6.42
CA ILE A 279 14.86 -9.43 -6.35
C ILE A 279 15.38 -8.72 -5.10
N GLY A 280 14.91 -7.50 -4.81
CA GLY A 280 15.31 -6.71 -3.66
C GLY A 280 14.95 -7.39 -2.34
N TYR A 281 13.75 -7.97 -2.25
CA TYR A 281 13.32 -8.70 -1.05
C TYR A 281 14.19 -9.95 -0.80
N ARG A 282 14.53 -10.70 -1.85
CA ARG A 282 15.47 -11.83 -1.75
C ARG A 282 16.85 -11.38 -1.27
N LYS A 283 17.43 -10.33 -1.84
CA LYS A 283 18.75 -9.79 -1.44
C LYS A 283 18.76 -9.29 0.00
N ALA A 284 17.71 -8.59 0.42
CA ALA A 284 17.58 -8.07 1.78
C ALA A 284 17.39 -9.16 2.84
N SER A 285 16.89 -10.33 2.45
CA SER A 285 16.67 -11.48 3.35
C SER A 285 17.88 -12.39 3.46
N MET A 286 18.85 -12.31 2.52
CA MET A 286 20.08 -13.12 2.51
C MET A 286 21.30 -12.39 3.11
N ARG A 287 21.18 -11.12 3.46
CA ARG A 287 22.16 -10.32 4.20
C ARG A 287 21.85 -10.33 5.69
#